data_7fb88f6205e285a28c19d62c54b3734d
#
_entry.id   7fb88f6205e285a28c19d62c54b3734d
#
_cell.length_a   1.000
_cell.length_b   1.000
_cell.length_c   1.000
_cell.angle_alpha   90.00
_cell.angle_beta   90.00
_cell.angle_gamma   90.00
#
_symmetry.space_group_name_H-M   'P 1'
#
loop_
_entity.id
_entity.type
_entity.pdbx_description
1 polymer ?
#
loop_
_entity_poly.entity_id
_entity_poly.type
_entity_poly.pdbx_seq_one_letter_code
_entity_poly.pdbx_strand_id
1 'polypeptide(L)'
;MAIKTYKPVTPGRRGMTVTDYSVLSKVEPERSLLESLKKNSGRNSYGRITVRHKGGAQRRKYRVIDFKRNKLGMDAEVMTLEYDPNRSAFIALVQYEDGEKRYI
;
A
#
# COMPACT_ATOMS: atom_id res chain seq x y z
N MET A 1 -7.45 -11.42 -3.65
CA MET A 1 -7.38 -11.23 -2.18
C MET A 1 -8.53 -11.98 -1.55
N ALA A 2 -8.31 -12.61 -0.39
CA ALA A 2 -9.36 -13.30 0.33
C ALA A 2 -10.31 -12.30 1.01
N ILE A 3 -11.56 -12.71 1.18
CA ILE A 3 -12.61 -11.91 1.82
C ILE A 3 -12.97 -12.55 3.16
N LYS A 4 -12.99 -11.73 4.20
CA LYS A 4 -13.48 -12.13 5.52
C LYS A 4 -14.93 -11.68 5.66
N THR A 5 -15.80 -12.61 6.05
CA THR A 5 -17.21 -12.36 6.32
C THR A 5 -17.47 -12.38 7.82
N TYR A 6 -18.54 -11.71 8.25
CA TYR A 6 -18.93 -11.64 9.65
C TYR A 6 -20.25 -12.35 9.92
N LYS A 7 -20.42 -12.84 11.14
CA LYS A 7 -21.70 -13.43 11.59
C LYS A 7 -22.77 -12.34 11.67
N PRO A 8 -24.03 -12.65 11.32
CA PRO A 8 -25.14 -11.68 11.30
C PRO A 8 -25.71 -11.40 12.70
N VAL A 9 -24.87 -10.89 13.60
CA VAL A 9 -25.24 -10.62 15.00
C VAL A 9 -25.94 -9.27 15.17
N THR A 10 -25.75 -8.35 14.22
CA THR A 10 -26.43 -7.04 14.18
C THR A 10 -26.82 -6.72 12.74
N PRO A 11 -27.79 -5.79 12.52
CA PRO A 11 -28.15 -5.38 11.16
C PRO A 11 -26.95 -4.86 10.34
N GLY A 12 -26.04 -4.11 10.95
CA GLY A 12 -24.84 -3.60 10.31
C GLY A 12 -23.83 -4.68 9.92
N ARG A 13 -23.76 -5.78 10.65
CA ARG A 13 -22.83 -6.89 10.39
C ARG A 13 -23.37 -7.93 9.41
N ARG A 14 -24.68 -7.94 9.16
CA ARG A 14 -25.34 -8.98 8.37
C ARG A 14 -24.77 -9.15 6.97
N GLY A 15 -24.46 -8.08 6.27
CA GLY A 15 -23.87 -8.11 4.94
C GLY A 15 -22.42 -7.63 4.88
N MET A 16 -21.78 -7.49 6.05
CA MET A 16 -20.44 -6.92 6.11
C MET A 16 -19.37 -7.89 5.64
N THR A 17 -18.53 -7.44 4.72
CA THR A 17 -17.33 -8.14 4.28
C THR A 17 -16.14 -7.19 4.29
N VAL A 18 -14.97 -7.70 4.56
CA VAL A 18 -13.71 -6.95 4.52
C VAL A 18 -12.63 -7.80 3.88
N THR A 19 -11.58 -7.15 3.42
CA THR A 19 -10.38 -7.85 2.94
C THR A 19 -9.71 -8.59 4.08
N ASP A 20 -9.29 -9.82 3.84
CA ASP A 20 -8.52 -10.60 4.81
C ASP A 20 -7.04 -10.22 4.71
N TYR A 21 -6.50 -9.69 5.79
CA TYR A 21 -5.08 -9.29 5.89
C TYR A 21 -4.19 -10.37 6.52
N SER A 22 -4.73 -11.56 6.79
CA SER A 22 -3.99 -12.64 7.47
C SER A 22 -2.80 -13.16 6.68
N VAL A 23 -2.84 -13.03 5.35
CA VAL A 23 -1.77 -13.47 4.44
C VAL A 23 -0.56 -12.52 4.42
N LEU A 24 -0.69 -11.32 4.98
CA LEU A 24 0.38 -10.34 4.97
C LEU A 24 1.48 -10.68 5.97
N SER A 25 2.72 -10.43 5.56
CA SER A 25 3.89 -10.54 6.43
C SER A 25 3.91 -9.40 7.45
N LYS A 26 4.21 -9.72 8.71
CA LYS A 26 4.31 -8.72 9.80
C LYS A 26 5.71 -8.13 9.83
N VAL A 27 6.05 -7.32 8.85
CA VAL A 27 7.36 -6.71 8.69
C VAL A 27 7.25 -5.23 8.41
N GLU A 28 8.30 -4.49 8.73
CA GLU A 28 8.40 -3.08 8.33
C GLU A 28 8.72 -2.97 6.84
N PRO A 29 8.22 -1.91 6.16
CA PRO A 29 8.55 -1.67 4.75
C PRO A 29 10.05 -1.45 4.53
N GLU A 30 10.55 -1.82 3.35
CA GLU A 30 11.92 -1.54 2.94
C GLU A 30 12.15 -0.04 2.82
N ARG A 31 12.99 0.52 3.69
CA ARG A 31 13.17 1.99 3.80
C ARG A 31 13.74 2.63 2.54
N SER A 32 14.58 1.93 1.82
CA SER A 32 15.17 2.41 0.56
C SER A 32 14.16 2.62 -0.56
N LEU A 33 13.00 1.96 -0.48
CA LEU A 33 11.93 2.01 -1.47
C LEU A 33 10.74 2.89 -1.03
N LEU A 34 10.91 3.67 0.02
CA LEU A 34 9.88 4.59 0.53
C LEU A 34 10.20 6.04 0.15
N GLU A 35 9.17 6.75 -0.28
CA GLU A 35 9.22 8.18 -0.54
C GLU A 35 8.16 8.93 0.25
N SER A 36 8.45 10.18 0.57
CA SER A 36 7.48 11.04 1.26
C SER A 36 6.47 11.61 0.28
N LEU A 37 5.21 11.64 0.69
CA LEU A 37 4.14 12.29 -0.06
C LEU A 37 3.88 13.68 0.51
N LYS A 38 3.96 14.70 -0.34
CA LYS A 38 3.54 16.05 0.01
C LYS A 38 2.02 16.16 -0.03
N LYS A 39 1.44 16.74 1.01
CA LYS A 39 0.00 17.00 1.11
C LYS A 39 -0.21 18.48 1.35
N ASN A 40 -1.03 19.10 0.52
CA ASN A 40 -1.42 20.50 0.70
C ASN A 40 -2.83 20.63 1.29
N SER A 41 -3.64 19.59 1.22
CA SER A 41 -5.03 19.56 1.72
C SER A 41 -5.86 20.77 1.29
N GLY A 42 -5.64 21.23 0.05
CA GLY A 42 -6.32 22.42 -0.49
C GLY A 42 -5.87 23.75 0.08
N ARG A 43 -4.79 23.82 0.89
CA ARG A 43 -4.26 25.06 1.49
C ARG A 43 -3.19 25.69 0.60
N ASN A 44 -3.22 27.02 0.53
CA ASN A 44 -2.19 27.79 -0.17
C ASN A 44 -0.98 28.09 0.75
N SER A 45 -0.05 28.93 0.29
CA SER A 45 1.13 29.33 1.06
C SER A 45 0.80 30.06 2.38
N TYR A 46 -0.36 30.69 2.48
CA TYR A 46 -0.85 31.35 3.70
C TYR A 46 -1.59 30.40 4.66
N GLY A 47 -1.70 29.13 4.31
CA GLY A 47 -2.42 28.13 5.11
C GLY A 47 -3.95 28.22 5.02
N ARG A 48 -4.49 29.06 4.13
CA ARG A 48 -5.92 29.21 3.92
C ARG A 48 -6.43 28.20 2.90
N ILE A 49 -7.68 27.73 3.07
CA ILE A 49 -8.33 26.81 2.16
C ILE A 49 -8.71 27.57 0.88
N THR A 50 -8.04 27.27 -0.21
CA THR A 50 -8.34 27.80 -1.55
C THR A 50 -9.07 26.81 -2.43
N VAL A 51 -8.96 25.53 -2.16
CA VAL A 51 -9.66 24.43 -2.83
C VAL A 51 -10.43 23.63 -1.78
N ARG A 52 -11.75 23.65 -1.87
CA ARG A 52 -12.64 22.89 -0.97
C ARG A 52 -12.62 21.39 -1.28
N HIS A 53 -13.03 20.60 -0.30
CA HIS A 53 -13.21 19.15 -0.41
C HIS A 53 -11.90 18.39 -0.75
N LYS A 54 -10.76 18.99 -0.48
CA LYS A 54 -9.45 18.32 -0.50
C LYS A 54 -8.97 18.10 0.92
N GLY A 55 -8.99 16.84 1.33
CA GLY A 55 -8.35 16.40 2.56
C GLY A 55 -7.01 15.75 2.27
N GLY A 56 -6.43 15.22 3.29
CA GLY A 56 -5.32 14.31 3.18
C GLY A 56 -5.65 13.09 4.03
N ALA A 57 -5.42 11.91 3.52
CA ALA A 57 -5.45 10.70 4.33
C ALA A 57 -4.46 10.84 5.49
N GLN A 58 -4.56 9.95 6.49
CA GLN A 58 -3.56 9.85 7.54
C GLN A 58 -2.15 9.78 6.93
N ARG A 59 -1.14 10.16 7.69
CA ARG A 59 0.26 10.16 7.24
C ARG A 59 0.66 8.81 6.67
N ARG A 60 1.08 8.79 5.41
CA ARG A 60 1.49 7.59 4.70
C ARG A 60 2.68 7.88 3.80
N LYS A 61 3.45 6.86 3.47
CA LYS A 61 4.58 6.96 2.55
C LYS A 61 4.26 6.23 1.25
N TYR A 62 4.78 6.75 0.15
CA TYR A 62 4.69 6.10 -1.14
C TYR A 62 5.74 4.98 -1.24
N ARG A 63 5.33 3.82 -1.77
CA ARG A 63 6.24 2.73 -2.12
C ARG A 63 6.59 2.85 -3.59
N VAL A 64 7.87 2.81 -3.89
CA VAL A 64 8.36 2.81 -5.27
C VAL A 64 8.12 1.43 -5.87
N ILE A 65 7.17 1.34 -6.79
CA ILE A 65 6.79 0.07 -7.42
C ILE A 65 7.45 -0.04 -8.78
N ASP A 66 8.02 -1.20 -9.08
CA ASP A 66 8.57 -1.51 -10.39
C ASP A 66 7.47 -1.96 -11.34
N PHE A 67 6.87 -1.00 -12.05
CA PHE A 67 5.87 -1.28 -13.07
C PHE A 67 6.47 -1.75 -14.39
N LYS A 68 7.71 -1.38 -14.69
CA LYS A 68 8.36 -1.68 -15.98
C LYS A 68 8.86 -3.11 -16.08
N ARG A 69 9.24 -3.70 -14.95
CA ARG A 69 9.78 -5.07 -14.86
C ARG A 69 10.84 -5.34 -15.90
N ASN A 70 11.83 -4.45 -15.98
CA ASN A 70 12.86 -4.47 -17.03
C ASN A 70 13.97 -5.50 -16.82
N LYS A 71 13.99 -6.20 -15.69
CA LYS A 71 14.94 -7.31 -15.43
C LYS A 71 14.42 -8.62 -16.02
N LEU A 72 14.44 -8.71 -17.34
CA LEU A 72 14.01 -9.92 -18.05
C LEU A 72 15.06 -11.04 -17.94
N GLY A 73 14.59 -12.28 -17.82
CA GLY A 73 15.45 -13.46 -17.74
C GLY A 73 16.20 -13.65 -16.42
N MET A 74 15.89 -12.85 -15.41
CA MET A 74 16.47 -12.96 -14.07
C MET A 74 15.40 -13.41 -13.08
N ASP A 75 15.68 -14.45 -12.32
CA ASP A 75 14.75 -14.94 -11.31
C ASP A 75 14.74 -14.03 -10.08
N ALA A 76 13.60 -13.98 -9.41
CA ALA A 76 13.43 -13.23 -8.18
C ALA A 76 12.64 -14.06 -7.18
N GLU A 77 13.04 -14.00 -5.92
CA GLU A 77 12.36 -14.65 -4.82
C GLU A 77 11.42 -13.65 -4.12
N VAL A 78 10.18 -14.04 -3.87
CA VAL A 78 9.23 -13.25 -3.08
C VAL A 78 9.60 -13.36 -1.61
N MET A 79 10.06 -12.25 -1.04
CA MET A 79 10.47 -12.19 0.37
C MET A 79 9.29 -11.99 1.29
N THR A 80 8.43 -11.02 0.97
CA THR A 80 7.28 -10.64 1.81
C THR A 80 6.10 -10.21 0.96
N LEU A 81 4.89 -10.37 1.52
CA LEU A 81 3.67 -9.72 1.04
C LEU A 81 3.32 -8.60 2.01
N GLU A 82 3.11 -7.40 1.50
CA GLU A 82 2.94 -6.21 2.31
C GLU A 82 1.71 -5.40 1.91
N TYR A 83 1.17 -4.68 2.88
CA TYR A 83 0.09 -3.72 2.68
C TYR A 83 0.65 -2.41 2.13
N ASP A 84 0.03 -1.89 1.07
CA ASP A 84 0.31 -0.55 0.55
C ASP A 84 -0.90 0.36 0.78
N PRO A 85 -0.78 1.43 1.58
CA PRO A 85 -1.90 2.33 1.85
C PRO A 85 -2.30 3.18 0.64
N ASN A 86 -1.53 3.18 -0.44
CA ASN A 86 -1.78 3.99 -1.63
C ASN A 86 -2.54 3.23 -2.74
N ARG A 87 -2.80 1.95 -2.55
CA ARG A 87 -3.50 1.12 -3.52
C ARG A 87 -4.35 0.06 -2.86
N SER A 88 -5.30 -0.50 -3.59
CA SER A 88 -6.19 -1.53 -3.08
C SER A 88 -5.55 -2.92 -3.05
N ALA A 89 -4.59 -3.19 -3.93
CA ALA A 89 -3.89 -4.46 -3.99
C ALA A 89 -2.76 -4.55 -2.97
N PHE A 90 -2.44 -5.77 -2.54
CA PHE A 90 -1.21 -6.03 -1.80
C PHE A 90 -0.01 -5.97 -2.74
N ILE A 91 1.14 -5.64 -2.19
CA ILE A 91 2.41 -5.61 -2.93
C ILE A 91 3.34 -6.69 -2.40
N ALA A 92 4.30 -7.10 -3.24
CA ALA A 92 5.31 -8.07 -2.86
C ALA A 92 6.70 -7.43 -2.91
N LEU A 93 7.49 -7.67 -1.88
CA LEU A 93 8.91 -7.37 -1.92
C LEU A 93 9.62 -8.58 -2.52
N VAL A 94 10.29 -8.38 -3.64
CA VAL A 94 11.07 -9.41 -4.31
C VAL A 94 12.56 -9.08 -4.26
N GLN A 95 13.37 -10.11 -4.16
CA GLN A 95 14.82 -10.00 -4.25
C GLN A 95 15.30 -10.76 -5.48
N TYR A 96 15.99 -10.07 -6.36
CA TYR A 96 16.60 -10.67 -7.55
C TYR A 96 17.92 -11.38 -7.22
N GLU A 97 18.39 -12.23 -8.12
CA GLU A 97 19.65 -12.97 -7.97
C GLU A 97 20.86 -12.06 -7.71
N ASP A 98 20.86 -10.85 -8.23
CA ASP A 98 21.91 -9.84 -8.01
C ASP A 98 21.83 -9.15 -6.64
N GLY A 99 20.85 -9.49 -5.80
CA GLY A 99 20.63 -8.91 -4.48
C GLY A 99 19.78 -7.65 -4.48
N GLU A 100 19.37 -7.11 -5.63
CA GLU A 100 18.49 -5.94 -5.69
C GLU A 100 17.09 -6.30 -5.23
N LYS A 101 16.51 -5.45 -4.39
CA LYS A 101 15.13 -5.58 -3.93
C LYS A 101 14.23 -4.60 -4.66
N ARG A 102 13.05 -5.05 -5.05
CA ARG A 102 12.02 -4.22 -5.66
C ARG A 102 10.64 -4.59 -5.13
N TYR A 103 9.73 -3.62 -5.10
CA TYR A 103 8.31 -3.89 -4.92
C TYR A 103 7.63 -4.12 -6.28
N ILE A 104 6.78 -5.12 -6.31
CA ILE A 104 5.93 -5.43 -7.48
C ILE A 104 4.46 -5.59 -7.09
#